data_9da1a20f6805fbb020bf7eb64edf1a03
#
_entry.id   9da1a20f6805fbb020bf7eb64edf1a03
#
_cell.length_a   1.000
_cell.length_b   1.000
_cell.length_c   1.000
_cell.angle_alpha   90.00
_cell.angle_beta   90.00
_cell.angle_gamma   90.00
#
_symmetry.space_group_name_H-M   'P 1'
#
loop_
_entity.id
_entity.type
_entity.pdbx_description
1 polymer ?
#
loop_
_entity_poly.entity_id
_entity_poly.type
_entity_poly.pdbx_seq_one_letter_code
_entity_poly.pdbx_strand_id
1 'polypeptide(L)'
;MRKRAALTSFVVLVVCGCSGVAAQTDGPKARFEDDLISRLEGTWHLSRKIRGTEVYNLVTARWVLNHQFLYVHMNDVKEPPAYEAIVLIGFIHGSGKYVAHWTDTFGGKFSAMGTGTRTGNSVEFRFEYPEGPFFNTFSWAPEQAQWTFRGESQDASGQRKAFAVDTLTRKP
;
A
#
# COMPACT_ATOMS: atom_id res chain seq x y z
N MET A 1 74.59 31.87 -34.79
CA MET A 1 73.27 32.34 -34.42
C MET A 1 72.46 31.14 -33.96
N ARG A 2 72.26 30.95 -32.62
CA ARG A 2 71.49 29.83 -32.04
C ARG A 2 70.17 30.39 -31.58
N LYS A 3 69.06 29.97 -32.15
CA LYS A 3 67.68 30.29 -31.75
C LYS A 3 67.29 29.41 -30.55
N ARG A 4 67.00 30.03 -29.42
CA ARG A 4 66.44 29.36 -28.26
C ARG A 4 64.92 29.26 -28.41
N ALA A 5 64.36 28.05 -28.38
CA ALA A 5 62.92 27.80 -28.34
C ALA A 5 62.48 27.83 -26.86
N ALA A 6 61.50 28.67 -26.54
CA ALA A 6 60.88 28.74 -25.24
C ALA A 6 59.75 27.69 -25.19
N LEU A 7 59.87 26.79 -24.21
CA LEU A 7 58.83 25.78 -23.92
C LEU A 7 57.86 26.36 -22.90
N THR A 8 56.65 26.67 -23.32
CA THR A 8 55.59 27.16 -22.44
C THR A 8 54.83 25.95 -21.89
N SER A 9 55.04 25.64 -20.59
CA SER A 9 54.30 24.62 -19.88
C SER A 9 52.91 25.12 -19.56
N PHE A 10 51.88 24.49 -20.12
CA PHE A 10 50.50 24.68 -19.71
C PHE A 10 50.19 23.76 -18.54
N VAL A 11 49.96 24.34 -17.36
CA VAL A 11 49.44 23.63 -16.19
C VAL A 11 47.93 23.60 -16.30
N VAL A 12 47.38 22.43 -16.59
CA VAL A 12 45.92 22.19 -16.53
C VAL A 12 45.57 21.91 -15.09
N LEU A 13 44.92 22.86 -14.47
CA LEU A 13 44.32 22.69 -13.11
C LEU A 13 43.01 21.91 -13.25
N VAL A 14 43.04 20.61 -12.95
CA VAL A 14 41.81 19.78 -12.84
C VAL A 14 41.16 20.13 -11.50
N VAL A 15 40.11 20.95 -11.54
CA VAL A 15 39.24 21.18 -10.39
C VAL A 15 38.29 19.99 -10.27
N CYS A 16 38.62 19.08 -9.36
CA CYS A 16 37.76 17.97 -9.00
C CYS A 16 36.60 18.55 -8.14
N GLY A 17 35.49 18.87 -8.81
CA GLY A 17 34.25 19.29 -8.15
C GLY A 17 33.64 18.10 -7.41
N CYS A 18 33.89 17.96 -6.10
CA CYS A 18 33.11 17.10 -5.23
C CYS A 18 31.68 17.67 -5.14
N SER A 19 30.78 17.17 -5.98
CA SER A 19 29.35 17.37 -5.79
C SER A 19 28.95 16.62 -4.52
N GLY A 20 28.97 17.32 -3.39
CA GLY A 20 28.39 16.82 -2.15
C GLY A 20 26.91 16.56 -2.39
N VAL A 21 26.53 15.29 -2.41
CA VAL A 21 25.12 14.89 -2.26
C VAL A 21 24.73 15.38 -0.87
N ALA A 22 24.03 16.52 -0.81
CA ALA A 22 23.40 16.98 0.42
C ALA A 22 22.43 15.87 0.83
N ALA A 23 22.74 15.16 1.92
CA ALA A 23 21.78 14.30 2.58
C ALA A 23 20.60 15.21 2.94
N GLN A 24 19.46 15.00 2.26
CA GLN A 24 18.21 15.63 2.68
C GLN A 24 17.92 15.13 4.08
N THR A 25 18.19 15.97 5.08
CA THR A 25 17.65 15.78 6.42
C THR A 25 16.18 16.14 6.33
N ASP A 26 15.36 15.18 5.92
CA ASP A 26 13.91 15.29 6.04
C ASP A 26 13.62 15.54 7.52
N GLY A 27 13.01 16.68 7.82
CA GLY A 27 12.44 16.94 9.15
C GLY A 27 11.46 15.84 9.55
N PRO A 28 10.89 15.87 10.76
CA PRO A 28 9.94 14.85 11.19
C PRO A 28 8.82 14.75 10.15
N LYS A 29 8.70 13.55 9.53
CA LYS A 29 7.70 13.30 8.50
C LYS A 29 6.31 13.48 9.09
N ALA A 30 5.44 14.18 8.38
CA ALA A 30 4.04 14.33 8.78
C ALA A 30 3.44 12.93 8.97
N ARG A 31 2.74 12.71 10.09
CA ARG A 31 2.05 11.46 10.35
C ARG A 31 0.90 11.30 9.35
N PHE A 32 0.57 10.05 9.03
CA PHE A 32 -0.62 9.77 8.25
C PHE A 32 -1.85 9.82 9.17
N GLU A 33 -2.50 10.98 9.22
CA GLU A 33 -3.73 11.20 9.97
C GLU A 33 -4.93 11.14 9.00
N ASP A 34 -5.81 10.17 9.18
CA ASP A 34 -6.99 9.96 8.33
C ASP A 34 -8.16 9.44 9.16
N ASP A 35 -9.26 10.19 9.15
CA ASP A 35 -10.45 9.89 9.95
C ASP A 35 -11.18 8.61 9.51
N LEU A 36 -11.09 8.24 8.22
CA LEU A 36 -11.71 7.04 7.69
C LEU A 36 -10.84 5.81 8.01
N ILE A 37 -9.56 5.85 7.63
CA ILE A 37 -8.64 4.72 7.82
C ILE A 37 -8.43 4.40 9.30
N SER A 38 -8.43 5.41 10.19
CA SER A 38 -8.36 5.21 11.64
C SER A 38 -9.53 4.42 12.20
N ARG A 39 -10.70 4.41 11.55
CA ARG A 39 -11.85 3.58 11.97
C ARG A 39 -11.60 2.09 11.81
N LEU A 40 -10.65 1.70 10.96
CA LEU A 40 -10.28 0.29 10.79
C LEU A 40 -9.41 -0.23 11.94
N GLU A 41 -8.77 0.64 12.72
CA GLU A 41 -7.96 0.22 13.87
C GLU A 41 -8.78 -0.64 14.85
N GLY A 42 -8.20 -1.73 15.31
CA GLY A 42 -8.81 -2.66 16.27
C GLY A 42 -8.91 -4.08 15.74
N THR A 43 -9.85 -4.85 16.30
CA THR A 43 -10.07 -6.27 15.96
C THR A 43 -11.47 -6.46 15.40
N TRP A 44 -11.56 -7.24 14.33
CA TRP A 44 -12.77 -7.45 13.56
C TRP A 44 -12.98 -8.92 13.25
N HIS A 45 -14.23 -9.35 13.22
CA HIS A 45 -14.63 -10.58 12.58
C HIS A 45 -15.00 -10.28 11.12
N LEU A 46 -14.33 -10.95 10.19
CA LEU A 46 -14.61 -10.86 8.76
C LEU A 46 -15.38 -12.10 8.36
N SER A 47 -16.55 -11.91 7.74
CA SER A 47 -17.30 -12.97 7.06
C SER A 47 -17.24 -12.74 5.55
N ARG A 48 -16.97 -13.81 4.80
CA ARG A 48 -16.84 -13.83 3.35
C ARG A 48 -17.65 -14.98 2.77
N LYS A 49 -18.36 -14.73 1.70
CA LYS A 49 -19.01 -15.80 0.95
C LYS A 49 -18.26 -16.04 -0.36
N ILE A 50 -17.61 -17.21 -0.47
CA ILE A 50 -16.90 -17.63 -1.67
C ILE A 50 -17.62 -18.87 -2.23
N ARG A 51 -18.13 -18.81 -3.46
CA ARG A 51 -18.80 -19.92 -4.15
C ARG A 51 -19.85 -20.61 -3.28
N GLY A 52 -20.59 -19.84 -2.49
CA GLY A 52 -21.65 -20.36 -1.62
C GLY A 52 -21.20 -20.84 -0.24
N THR A 53 -19.90 -20.94 0.02
CA THR A 53 -19.34 -21.31 1.32
C THR A 53 -18.98 -20.06 2.12
N GLU A 54 -19.39 -20.01 3.38
CA GLU A 54 -18.97 -18.96 4.30
C GLU A 54 -17.57 -19.27 4.84
N VAL A 55 -16.71 -18.25 4.80
CA VAL A 55 -15.36 -18.27 5.35
C VAL A 55 -15.25 -17.15 6.38
N TYR A 56 -14.63 -17.46 7.51
CA TYR A 56 -14.45 -16.52 8.61
C TYR A 56 -12.98 -16.26 8.84
N ASN A 57 -12.62 -14.98 8.96
CA ASN A 57 -11.27 -14.56 9.29
C ASN A 57 -11.30 -13.63 10.51
N LEU A 58 -10.20 -13.60 11.23
CA LEU A 58 -9.91 -12.56 12.20
C LEU A 58 -9.09 -11.47 11.50
N VAL A 59 -9.48 -10.22 11.67
CA VAL A 59 -8.73 -9.07 11.16
C VAL A 59 -8.29 -8.22 12.33
N THR A 60 -7.00 -7.91 12.39
CA THR A 60 -6.44 -6.96 13.35
C THR A 60 -5.80 -5.81 12.60
N ALA A 61 -6.05 -4.58 13.04
CA ALA A 61 -5.45 -3.40 12.44
C ALA A 61 -4.87 -2.48 13.52
N ARG A 62 -3.66 -1.98 13.29
CA ARG A 62 -2.97 -1.06 14.20
C ARG A 62 -2.00 -0.16 13.45
N TRP A 63 -1.78 1.04 13.95
CA TRP A 63 -0.78 1.95 13.44
C TRP A 63 0.64 1.44 13.72
N VAL A 64 1.51 1.56 12.72
CA VAL A 64 2.91 1.14 12.79
C VAL A 64 3.83 2.19 12.16
N LEU A 65 5.15 1.98 12.28
CA LEU A 65 6.19 2.83 11.67
C LEU A 65 5.96 4.32 11.97
N ASN A 66 5.83 4.65 13.26
CA ASN A 66 5.58 6.02 13.72
C ASN A 66 4.33 6.65 13.09
N HIS A 67 3.24 5.88 12.99
CA HIS A 67 1.95 6.29 12.41
C HIS A 67 2.03 6.65 10.91
N GLN A 68 2.96 6.03 10.18
CA GLN A 68 3.07 6.20 8.72
C GLN A 68 2.22 5.18 7.95
N PHE A 69 1.91 4.04 8.59
CA PHE A 69 1.10 2.99 7.99
C PHE A 69 0.12 2.39 8.98
N LEU A 70 -1.08 2.07 8.50
CA LEU A 70 -1.96 1.13 9.18
C LEU A 70 -1.58 -0.28 8.73
N TYR A 71 -1.13 -1.10 9.66
CA TYR A 71 -0.89 -2.54 9.48
C TYR A 71 -2.21 -3.27 9.66
N VAL A 72 -2.64 -4.01 8.66
CA VAL A 72 -3.84 -4.85 8.69
C VAL A 72 -3.42 -6.29 8.49
N HIS A 73 -3.75 -7.15 9.43
CA HIS A 73 -3.48 -8.59 9.37
C HIS A 73 -4.81 -9.33 9.34
N MET A 74 -4.99 -10.16 8.33
CA MET A 74 -6.15 -11.03 8.15
C MET A 74 -5.68 -12.47 8.16
N ASN A 75 -6.29 -13.31 9.00
CA ASN A 75 -6.01 -14.74 9.00
C ASN A 75 -7.28 -15.56 9.17
N ASP A 76 -7.31 -16.74 8.52
CA ASP A 76 -8.37 -17.73 8.73
C ASP A 76 -8.42 -18.12 10.22
N VAL A 77 -9.61 -18.36 10.73
CA VAL A 77 -9.82 -18.82 12.11
C VAL A 77 -9.49 -20.30 12.30
N LYS A 78 -9.22 -21.03 11.21
CA LYS A 78 -8.82 -22.44 11.24
C LYS A 78 -7.31 -22.57 11.51
N GLU A 79 -6.91 -23.66 12.13
CA GLU A 79 -5.51 -24.02 12.37
C GLU A 79 -5.13 -25.32 11.60
N PRO A 80 -4.12 -25.29 10.73
CA PRO A 80 -3.41 -24.09 10.25
C PRO A 80 -4.30 -23.21 9.36
N PRO A 81 -4.03 -21.89 9.29
CA PRO A 81 -4.83 -20.98 8.47
C PRO A 81 -4.68 -21.33 6.98
N ALA A 82 -5.80 -21.48 6.28
CA ALA A 82 -5.80 -21.69 4.83
C ALA A 82 -5.47 -20.41 4.05
N TYR A 83 -5.75 -19.27 4.65
CA TYR A 83 -5.47 -17.95 4.09
C TYR A 83 -4.99 -16.99 5.16
N GLU A 84 -3.93 -16.28 4.84
CA GLU A 84 -3.39 -15.19 5.66
C GLU A 84 -2.92 -14.07 4.76
N ALA A 85 -3.18 -12.82 5.13
CA ALA A 85 -2.72 -11.65 4.41
C ALA A 85 -2.26 -10.54 5.35
N ILE A 86 -1.24 -9.83 4.93
CA ILE A 86 -0.75 -8.61 5.56
C ILE A 86 -0.88 -7.46 4.56
N VAL A 87 -1.49 -6.37 4.99
CA VAL A 87 -1.64 -5.15 4.20
C VAL A 87 -1.09 -3.97 4.98
N LEU A 88 -0.21 -3.19 4.36
CA LEU A 88 0.25 -1.90 4.89
C LEU A 88 -0.42 -0.78 4.10
N ILE A 89 -1.31 -0.03 4.74
CA ILE A 89 -1.98 1.12 4.13
C ILE A 89 -1.26 2.39 4.56
N GLY A 90 -0.77 3.16 3.60
CA GLY A 90 -0.07 4.43 3.80
C GLY A 90 -0.62 5.54 2.93
N PHE A 91 0.00 6.73 3.04
CA PHE A 91 -0.42 7.92 2.31
C PHE A 91 0.77 8.70 1.76
N ILE A 92 0.68 9.12 0.50
CA ILE A 92 1.69 9.95 -0.16
C ILE A 92 1.21 11.41 -0.11
N HIS A 93 1.66 12.16 0.89
CA HIS A 93 1.24 13.55 1.13
C HIS A 93 1.39 14.44 -0.11
N GLY A 94 2.47 14.28 -0.89
CA GLY A 94 2.73 15.11 -2.08
C GLY A 94 1.72 14.92 -3.23
N SER A 95 1.10 13.74 -3.33
CA SER A 95 0.12 13.42 -4.40
C SER A 95 -1.31 13.28 -3.89
N GLY A 96 -1.52 13.24 -2.57
CA GLY A 96 -2.84 12.99 -1.99
C GLY A 96 -3.38 11.57 -2.26
N LYS A 97 -2.47 10.60 -2.53
CA LYS A 97 -2.84 9.22 -2.86
C LYS A 97 -2.57 8.29 -1.69
N TYR A 98 -3.47 7.34 -1.50
CA TYR A 98 -3.24 6.19 -0.64
C TYR A 98 -2.37 5.16 -1.36
N VAL A 99 -1.65 4.36 -0.60
CA VAL A 99 -0.93 3.18 -1.08
C VAL A 99 -1.28 1.99 -0.21
N ALA A 100 -1.35 0.80 -0.80
CA ALA A 100 -1.49 -0.44 -0.08
C ALA A 100 -0.45 -1.44 -0.57
N HIS A 101 0.36 -1.98 0.35
CA HIS A 101 1.23 -3.13 0.07
C HIS A 101 0.47 -4.37 0.51
N TRP A 102 0.10 -5.21 -0.44
CA TRP A 102 -0.62 -6.45 -0.20
C TRP A 102 0.30 -7.65 -0.35
N THR A 103 0.35 -8.49 0.68
CA THR A 103 1.06 -9.77 0.68
C THR A 103 0.17 -10.82 1.30
N ASP A 104 0.15 -12.03 0.74
CA ASP A 104 -0.67 -13.11 1.25
C ASP A 104 -0.04 -14.49 1.02
N THR A 105 -0.74 -15.53 1.46
CA THR A 105 -0.30 -16.93 1.36
C THR A 105 -0.19 -17.46 -0.07
N PHE A 106 -0.66 -16.74 -1.09
CA PHE A 106 -0.43 -17.08 -2.50
C PHE A 106 1.00 -16.73 -2.95
N GLY A 107 1.75 -16.01 -2.11
CA GLY A 107 3.17 -15.77 -2.27
C GLY A 107 3.53 -14.62 -3.21
N GLY A 108 4.81 -14.53 -3.53
CA GLY A 108 5.40 -13.35 -4.18
C GLY A 108 4.79 -12.98 -5.53
N LYS A 109 4.19 -13.91 -6.26
CA LYS A 109 3.50 -13.62 -7.53
C LYS A 109 2.34 -12.63 -7.35
N PHE A 110 1.66 -12.71 -6.20
CA PHE A 110 0.49 -11.89 -5.87
C PHE A 110 0.80 -10.79 -4.84
N SER A 111 2.07 -10.64 -4.48
CA SER A 111 2.55 -9.51 -3.67
C SER A 111 2.60 -8.26 -4.55
N ALA A 112 1.82 -7.23 -4.20
CA ALA A 112 1.70 -6.05 -5.04
C ALA A 112 1.55 -4.77 -4.22
N MET A 113 1.91 -3.65 -4.84
CA MET A 113 1.63 -2.31 -4.36
C MET A 113 0.51 -1.70 -5.20
N GLY A 114 -0.60 -1.36 -4.55
CA GLY A 114 -1.72 -0.66 -5.15
C GLY A 114 -1.72 0.83 -4.82
N THR A 115 -2.28 1.64 -5.71
CA THR A 115 -2.56 3.06 -5.44
C THR A 115 -4.04 3.25 -5.19
N GLY A 116 -4.38 4.10 -4.22
CA GLY A 116 -5.75 4.30 -3.76
C GLY A 116 -6.25 5.72 -3.90
N THR A 117 -7.58 5.83 -4.04
CA THR A 117 -8.30 7.11 -4.03
C THR A 117 -9.49 6.99 -3.08
N ARG A 118 -9.66 7.99 -2.21
CA ARG A 118 -10.82 8.09 -1.32
C ARG A 118 -11.98 8.79 -2.01
N THR A 119 -13.17 8.24 -1.84
CA THR A 119 -14.45 8.86 -2.22
C THR A 119 -15.43 8.68 -1.06
N GLY A 120 -15.72 9.75 -0.35
CA GLY A 120 -16.57 9.71 0.85
C GLY A 120 -16.04 8.76 1.91
N ASN A 121 -16.84 7.74 2.23
CA ASN A 121 -16.51 6.71 3.22
C ASN A 121 -15.84 5.46 2.61
N SER A 122 -15.25 5.58 1.43
CA SER A 122 -14.60 4.47 0.75
C SER A 122 -13.22 4.85 0.24
N VAL A 123 -12.29 3.89 0.28
CA VAL A 123 -11.00 3.97 -0.42
C VAL A 123 -10.92 2.79 -1.36
N GLU A 124 -10.74 3.05 -2.65
CA GLU A 124 -10.49 2.03 -3.66
C GLU A 124 -9.01 1.99 -4.00
N PHE A 125 -8.39 0.82 -3.89
CA PHE A 125 -7.03 0.53 -4.30
C PHE A 125 -7.03 -0.25 -5.61
N ARG A 126 -6.20 0.18 -6.56
CA ARG A 126 -5.95 -0.52 -7.82
C ARG A 126 -4.57 -1.15 -7.77
N PHE A 127 -4.51 -2.46 -8.01
CA PHE A 127 -3.31 -3.27 -8.13
C PHE A 127 -3.14 -3.72 -9.57
N GLU A 128 -1.89 -3.70 -10.06
CA GLU A 128 -1.56 -4.19 -11.39
C GLU A 128 -0.97 -5.59 -11.29
N TYR A 129 -1.71 -6.58 -11.76
CA TYR A 129 -1.25 -7.97 -11.86
C TYR A 129 -1.06 -8.37 -13.33
N PRO A 130 -0.24 -9.41 -13.62
CA PRO A 130 -0.05 -9.88 -15.00
C PRO A 130 -1.36 -10.29 -15.71
N GLU A 131 -2.33 -10.75 -14.95
CA GLU A 131 -3.64 -11.18 -15.44
C GLU A 131 -4.63 -10.03 -15.65
N GLY A 132 -4.26 -8.82 -15.29
CA GLY A 132 -5.06 -7.60 -15.38
C GLY A 132 -5.24 -6.90 -14.04
N PRO A 133 -5.84 -5.70 -14.04
CA PRO A 133 -6.05 -4.93 -12.82
C PRO A 133 -6.97 -5.62 -11.83
N PHE A 134 -6.65 -5.48 -10.55
CA PHE A 134 -7.48 -5.90 -9.44
C PHE A 134 -7.78 -4.71 -8.53
N PHE A 135 -9.01 -4.61 -8.04
CA PHE A 135 -9.48 -3.52 -7.21
C PHE A 135 -9.90 -4.04 -5.86
N ASN A 136 -9.41 -3.40 -4.80
CA ASN A 136 -9.91 -3.60 -3.44
C ASN A 136 -10.54 -2.30 -2.95
N THR A 137 -11.84 -2.32 -2.70
CA THR A 137 -12.59 -1.18 -2.16
C THR A 137 -12.92 -1.43 -0.70
N PHE A 138 -12.45 -0.57 0.18
CA PHE A 138 -12.75 -0.58 1.62
C PHE A 138 -13.78 0.50 1.90
N SER A 139 -14.96 0.12 2.32
CA SER A 139 -16.09 1.03 2.55
C SER A 139 -16.57 0.95 3.99
N TRP A 140 -16.70 2.11 4.64
CA TRP A 140 -17.24 2.23 6.00
C TRP A 140 -18.73 2.56 5.96
N ALA A 141 -19.55 1.77 6.66
CA ALA A 141 -20.98 2.00 6.86
C ALA A 141 -21.20 2.53 8.31
N PRO A 142 -21.36 3.87 8.49
CA PRO A 142 -21.41 4.46 9.83
C PRO A 142 -22.60 4.02 10.66
N GLU A 143 -23.76 3.82 10.06
CA GLU A 143 -24.97 3.39 10.75
C GLU A 143 -24.89 1.98 11.32
N GLN A 144 -24.19 1.08 10.62
CA GLN A 144 -23.97 -0.29 11.04
C GLN A 144 -22.67 -0.47 11.83
N ALA A 145 -21.83 0.56 11.89
CA ALA A 145 -20.48 0.53 12.45
C ALA A 145 -19.64 -0.66 11.91
N GLN A 146 -19.70 -0.89 10.59
CA GLN A 146 -19.04 -2.01 9.95
C GLN A 146 -18.30 -1.60 8.68
N TRP A 147 -17.30 -2.41 8.30
CA TRP A 147 -16.60 -2.29 7.03
C TRP A 147 -17.09 -3.31 6.03
N THR A 148 -17.07 -2.93 4.76
CA THR A 148 -17.17 -3.86 3.63
C THR A 148 -15.87 -3.79 2.84
N PHE A 149 -15.25 -4.95 2.59
CA PHE A 149 -14.13 -5.09 1.66
C PHE A 149 -14.62 -5.79 0.41
N ARG A 150 -14.47 -5.15 -0.74
CA ARG A 150 -14.90 -5.67 -2.02
C ARG A 150 -13.70 -5.83 -2.94
N GLY A 151 -13.43 -7.07 -3.35
CA GLY A 151 -12.43 -7.42 -4.35
C GLY A 151 -13.05 -7.61 -5.72
N GLU A 152 -12.46 -7.00 -6.77
CA GLU A 152 -12.93 -7.12 -8.16
C GLU A 152 -11.74 -7.28 -9.10
N SER A 153 -11.80 -8.24 -10.02
CA SER A 153 -10.90 -8.35 -11.16
C SER A 153 -11.45 -7.58 -12.36
N GLN A 154 -10.57 -7.07 -13.22
CA GLN A 154 -10.98 -6.44 -14.48
C GLN A 154 -10.43 -7.26 -15.65
N ASP A 155 -11.28 -7.60 -16.62
CA ASP A 155 -10.88 -8.31 -17.82
C ASP A 155 -10.36 -7.35 -18.91
N ALA A 156 -9.87 -7.91 -20.02
CA ALA A 156 -9.32 -7.15 -21.14
C ALA A 156 -10.32 -6.20 -21.82
N SER A 157 -11.63 -6.43 -21.64
CA SER A 157 -12.69 -5.53 -22.13
C SER A 157 -12.94 -4.34 -21.19
N GLY A 158 -12.29 -4.32 -20.03
CA GLY A 158 -12.51 -3.33 -18.98
C GLY A 158 -13.68 -3.67 -18.04
N GLN A 159 -14.33 -4.83 -18.21
CA GLN A 159 -15.44 -5.23 -17.37
C GLN A 159 -14.92 -5.74 -16.02
N ARG A 160 -15.49 -5.21 -14.93
CA ARG A 160 -15.20 -5.67 -13.55
C ARG A 160 -16.09 -6.86 -13.19
N LYS A 161 -15.47 -7.84 -12.51
CA LYS A 161 -16.15 -9.03 -11.97
C LYS A 161 -15.85 -9.11 -10.49
N ALA A 162 -16.88 -9.25 -9.66
CA ALA A 162 -16.72 -9.43 -8.23
C ALA A 162 -15.97 -10.76 -7.95
N PHE A 163 -14.92 -10.67 -7.18
CA PHE A 163 -14.14 -11.79 -6.67
C PHE A 163 -14.62 -12.19 -5.27
N ALA A 164 -14.75 -11.21 -4.37
CA ALA A 164 -15.20 -11.41 -3.01
C ALA A 164 -15.87 -10.14 -2.48
N VAL A 165 -16.82 -10.34 -1.56
CA VAL A 165 -17.37 -9.25 -0.73
C VAL A 165 -17.32 -9.72 0.71
N ASP A 166 -16.61 -8.98 1.53
CA ASP A 166 -16.37 -9.27 2.93
C ASP A 166 -17.11 -8.25 3.79
N THR A 167 -17.70 -8.70 4.86
CA THR A 167 -18.25 -7.83 5.90
C THR A 167 -17.42 -7.97 7.17
N LEU A 168 -16.98 -6.83 7.72
CA LEU A 168 -16.23 -6.79 8.97
C LEU A 168 -17.09 -6.17 10.05
N THR A 169 -17.31 -6.91 11.12
CA THR A 169 -17.96 -6.44 12.35
C THR A 169 -16.96 -6.38 13.47
N ARG A 170 -17.02 -5.33 14.30
CA ARG A 170 -16.06 -5.17 15.38
C ARG A 170 -16.19 -6.33 16.38
N LYS A 171 -15.03 -6.89 16.75
CA LYS A 171 -15.00 -7.85 17.84
C LYS A 171 -15.24 -7.12 19.16
N PRO A 172 -16.18 -7.57 20.02
CA PRO A 172 -16.41 -7.01 21.36
C PRO A 172 -15.16 -7.03 22.23
#